data_0d109fd995c4e1fc7cb6713b32c6ff30
#
_entry.id   0d109fd995c4e1fc7cb6713b32c6ff30
#
_cell.length_a   1.000
_cell.length_b   1.000
_cell.length_c   1.000
_cell.angle_alpha   90.00
_cell.angle_beta   90.00
_cell.angle_gamma   90.00
#
_symmetry.space_group_name_H-M   'P 1'
#
loop_
_entity.id
_entity.type
_entity.pdbx_description
1 polymer ?
#
loop_
_entity_poly.entity_id
_entity_poly.type
_entity_poly.pdbx_seq_one_letter_code
_entity_poly.pdbx_strand_id
1 'polypeptide(L)'
;LSPDVNVKSRTFTCADVGQGQVPVNLYVTDALGNQAYCETYIIIQDNNDVCPEGGTLTGTITGNISTETSENVLGVEVEIAGSSLLPINTNQTGTYTFPAMPIGGNYVINPGKNNDYKNGVSTLDLVEIQKHLLGIKDLPSPYKMLAADANNSESITAIDLIELRKLILGI
;
A
#
# COMPACT_ATOMS: atom_id res chain seq x y z
N LEU A 1 4.02 34.69 -9.68
CA LEU A 1 3.75 33.25 -9.43
C LEU A 1 4.87 32.39 -10.00
N SER A 2 5.14 32.46 -11.29
CA SER A 2 6.25 31.77 -11.96
C SER A 2 6.72 32.62 -13.14
N PRO A 3 8.01 32.58 -13.53
CA PRO A 3 8.46 33.15 -14.79
C PRO A 3 7.88 32.44 -16.02
N ASP A 4 7.37 31.20 -15.85
CA ASP A 4 6.64 30.48 -16.89
C ASP A 4 5.22 31.05 -17.03
N VAL A 5 4.88 31.56 -18.21
CA VAL A 5 3.57 32.16 -18.55
C VAL A 5 2.40 31.14 -18.41
N ASN A 6 2.69 29.84 -18.44
CA ASN A 6 1.71 28.78 -18.31
C ASN A 6 1.35 28.51 -16.84
N VAL A 7 2.18 28.90 -15.88
CA VAL A 7 1.94 28.71 -14.43
C VAL A 7 1.24 29.94 -13.88
N LYS A 8 -0.10 29.91 -13.89
CA LYS A 8 -0.96 31.02 -13.46
C LYS A 8 -1.43 30.94 -12.01
N SER A 9 -1.12 29.86 -11.30
CA SER A 9 -1.55 29.62 -9.92
C SER A 9 -0.44 29.03 -9.06
N ARG A 10 -0.52 29.25 -7.77
CA ARG A 10 0.25 28.58 -6.74
C ARG A 10 -0.71 28.00 -5.73
N THR A 11 -0.56 26.71 -5.43
CA THR A 11 -1.33 26.03 -4.39
C THR A 11 -0.63 26.17 -3.06
N PHE A 12 -1.38 26.50 -2.03
CA PHE A 12 -0.94 26.50 -0.63
C PHE A 12 -1.58 25.31 0.08
N THR A 13 -0.89 24.77 1.04
CA THR A 13 -1.26 23.58 1.80
C THR A 13 -1.19 23.86 3.30
N CYS A 14 -1.60 22.90 4.12
CA CYS A 14 -1.45 23.01 5.57
C CYS A 14 0.01 23.18 6.03
N ALA A 15 0.99 22.77 5.22
CA ALA A 15 2.40 23.01 5.53
C ALA A 15 2.80 24.49 5.45
N ASP A 16 2.00 25.30 4.78
CA ASP A 16 2.24 26.75 4.64
C ASP A 16 1.58 27.55 5.78
N VAL A 17 0.69 26.91 6.56
CA VAL A 17 0.03 27.54 7.70
C VAL A 17 1.05 27.83 8.82
N GLY A 18 0.99 29.04 9.37
CA GLY A 18 1.86 29.43 10.49
C GLY A 18 3.32 29.70 10.11
N GLN A 19 3.70 29.57 8.83
CA GLN A 19 5.07 29.88 8.36
C GLN A 19 5.38 31.41 8.34
N GLY A 20 4.43 32.24 8.75
CA GLY A 20 4.56 33.69 8.70
C GLY A 20 4.35 34.21 7.27
N GLN A 21 5.27 35.05 6.80
CA GLN A 21 5.18 35.65 5.47
C GLN A 21 5.76 34.72 4.41
N VAL A 22 4.89 34.12 3.59
CA VAL A 22 5.29 33.28 2.44
C VAL A 22 5.52 34.18 1.22
N PRO A 23 6.75 34.35 0.70
CA PRO A 23 7.01 35.22 -0.42
C PRO A 23 6.39 34.70 -1.72
N VAL A 24 5.82 35.61 -2.50
CA VAL A 24 5.20 35.32 -3.80
C VAL A 24 5.62 36.37 -4.80
N ASN A 25 6.19 35.95 -5.91
CA ASN A 25 6.54 36.80 -7.02
C ASN A 25 5.42 36.78 -8.05
N LEU A 26 4.91 37.95 -8.41
CA LEU A 26 3.96 38.12 -9.49
C LEU A 26 4.71 38.59 -10.75
N TYR A 27 4.76 37.73 -11.75
CA TYR A 27 5.43 38.03 -13.03
C TYR A 27 4.43 38.57 -14.06
N VAL A 28 4.87 39.56 -14.83
CA VAL A 28 4.16 40.11 -15.98
C VAL A 28 5.07 39.99 -17.19
N THR A 29 4.54 39.50 -18.30
CA THR A 29 5.26 39.34 -19.55
C THR A 29 4.53 40.15 -20.61
N ASP A 30 5.28 41.00 -21.36
CA ASP A 30 4.72 41.76 -22.46
C ASP A 30 4.63 40.90 -23.75
N ALA A 31 4.07 41.48 -24.80
CA ALA A 31 3.92 40.81 -26.10
C ALA A 31 5.25 40.52 -26.81
N LEU A 32 6.35 41.14 -26.40
CA LEU A 32 7.70 40.95 -26.92
C LEU A 32 8.51 39.93 -26.09
N GLY A 33 7.92 39.40 -24.99
CA GLY A 33 8.56 38.43 -24.12
C GLY A 33 9.40 39.04 -22.98
N ASN A 34 9.40 40.38 -22.83
CA ASN A 34 10.08 41.01 -21.70
C ASN A 34 9.30 40.75 -20.42
N GLN A 35 10.00 40.41 -19.35
CA GLN A 35 9.40 40.11 -18.05
C GLN A 35 9.78 41.14 -16.99
N ALA A 36 8.81 41.47 -16.16
CA ALA A 36 9.00 42.19 -14.90
C ALA A 36 8.28 41.41 -13.80
N TYR A 37 8.71 41.57 -12.56
CA TYR A 37 8.02 40.99 -11.42
C TYR A 37 7.95 41.98 -10.27
N CYS A 38 6.95 41.78 -9.43
CA CYS A 38 6.91 42.35 -8.09
C CYS A 38 6.88 41.24 -7.04
N GLU A 39 7.60 41.48 -5.96
CA GLU A 39 7.61 40.61 -4.80
C GLU A 39 6.55 41.06 -3.81
N THR A 40 5.76 40.13 -3.34
CA THR A 40 4.79 40.32 -2.27
C THR A 40 4.82 39.13 -1.33
N TYR A 41 4.03 39.14 -0.28
CA TYR A 41 3.91 38.00 0.62
C TYR A 41 2.44 37.71 0.92
N ILE A 42 2.20 36.44 1.26
CA ILE A 42 0.90 35.95 1.71
C ILE A 42 1.09 35.35 3.10
N ILE A 43 0.13 35.59 3.98
CA ILE A 43 0.03 34.93 5.29
C ILE A 43 -1.11 33.95 5.21
N ILE A 44 -0.81 32.66 5.43
CA ILE A 44 -1.79 31.60 5.43
C ILE A 44 -2.25 31.37 6.87
N GLN A 45 -3.56 31.52 7.09
CA GLN A 45 -4.18 31.33 8.40
C GLN A 45 -5.23 30.23 8.32
N ASP A 46 -5.26 29.35 9.31
CA ASP A 46 -6.28 28.31 9.46
C ASP A 46 -7.35 28.77 10.46
N ASN A 47 -8.26 29.62 10.01
CA ASN A 47 -9.32 30.17 10.85
C ASN A 47 -10.45 29.17 11.16
N ASN A 48 -10.44 28.01 10.51
CA ASN A 48 -11.48 26.99 10.66
C ASN A 48 -10.94 25.68 11.25
N ASP A 49 -9.72 25.68 11.75
CA ASP A 49 -9.05 24.51 12.32
C ASP A 49 -9.09 23.27 11.38
N VAL A 50 -8.96 23.51 10.06
CA VAL A 50 -8.95 22.47 9.05
C VAL A 50 -7.60 21.77 8.99
N CYS A 51 -6.54 22.51 9.31
CA CYS A 51 -5.17 21.97 9.34
C CYS A 51 -4.81 21.57 10.77
N PRO A 52 -4.32 20.34 11.00
CA PRO A 52 -3.87 19.91 12.30
C PRO A 52 -2.66 20.73 12.77
N GLU A 53 -2.48 20.88 14.06
CA GLU A 53 -1.30 21.53 14.66
C GLU A 53 -0.03 20.85 14.13
N GLY A 54 0.84 21.62 13.49
CA GLY A 54 2.06 21.11 12.80
C GLY A 54 1.95 20.99 11.28
N GLY A 55 0.83 21.40 10.67
CA GLY A 55 0.72 21.61 9.22
C GLY A 55 0.57 20.32 8.37
N THR A 56 0.44 19.15 8.98
CA THR A 56 0.28 17.89 8.26
C THR A 56 -1.10 17.29 8.49
N LEU A 57 -1.94 17.28 7.45
CA LEU A 57 -3.19 16.53 7.47
C LEU A 57 -2.88 15.03 7.54
N THR A 58 -3.52 14.34 8.48
CA THR A 58 -3.38 12.91 8.62
C THR A 58 -4.72 12.21 8.45
N GLY A 59 -4.67 11.00 7.95
CA GLY A 59 -5.79 10.08 7.83
C GLY A 59 -5.46 8.73 8.46
N THR A 60 -6.38 7.79 8.32
CA THR A 60 -6.18 6.42 8.78
C THR A 60 -6.18 5.49 7.57
N ILE A 61 -5.17 4.63 7.48
CA ILE A 61 -5.16 3.52 6.53
C ILE A 61 -5.66 2.29 7.27
N THR A 62 -6.77 1.73 6.84
CA THR A 62 -7.33 0.50 7.39
C THR A 62 -7.66 -0.48 6.27
N GLY A 63 -7.54 -1.77 6.57
CA GLY A 63 -7.89 -2.82 5.64
C GLY A 63 -8.29 -4.10 6.36
N ASN A 64 -8.82 -5.05 5.59
CA ASN A 64 -9.18 -6.37 6.05
C ASN A 64 -8.48 -7.42 5.18
N ILE A 65 -7.96 -8.47 5.81
CA ILE A 65 -7.38 -9.62 5.14
C ILE A 65 -8.24 -10.84 5.43
N SER A 66 -8.70 -11.46 4.35
CA SER A 66 -9.55 -12.64 4.40
C SER A 66 -9.13 -13.67 3.36
N THR A 67 -9.56 -14.92 3.57
CA THR A 67 -9.42 -16.00 2.60
C THR A 67 -10.35 -15.79 1.41
N GLU A 68 -10.20 -16.63 0.38
CA GLU A 68 -11.09 -16.71 -0.79
C GLU A 68 -12.55 -16.97 -0.40
N THR A 69 -12.78 -17.67 0.73
CA THR A 69 -14.10 -17.98 1.29
C THR A 69 -14.59 -16.90 2.26
N SER A 70 -13.94 -15.73 2.30
CA SER A 70 -14.28 -14.60 3.18
C SER A 70 -14.07 -14.88 4.68
N GLU A 71 -13.24 -15.85 5.03
CA GLU A 71 -12.86 -16.09 6.42
C GLU A 71 -11.72 -15.14 6.80
N ASN A 72 -11.85 -14.48 7.94
CA ASN A 72 -10.87 -13.52 8.44
C ASN A 72 -9.54 -14.20 8.80
N VAL A 73 -8.42 -13.58 8.42
CA VAL A 73 -7.09 -14.12 8.72
C VAL A 73 -6.44 -13.34 9.85
N LEU A 74 -6.31 -13.97 11.01
CA LEU A 74 -5.62 -13.43 12.19
C LEU A 74 -4.10 -13.53 12.05
N GLY A 75 -3.39 -12.52 12.57
CA GLY A 75 -1.93 -12.58 12.75
C GLY A 75 -1.16 -12.49 11.43
N VAL A 76 -1.72 -11.82 10.43
CA VAL A 76 -0.98 -11.39 9.25
C VAL A 76 -0.20 -10.14 9.63
N GLU A 77 1.12 -10.17 9.50
CA GLU A 77 1.97 -9.01 9.67
C GLU A 77 1.81 -8.09 8.46
N VAL A 78 1.44 -6.84 8.72
CA VAL A 78 1.21 -5.83 7.68
C VAL A 78 2.19 -4.69 7.89
N GLU A 79 2.96 -4.37 6.87
CA GLU A 79 3.90 -3.26 6.88
C GLU A 79 3.59 -2.24 5.79
N ILE A 80 4.05 -1.01 6.00
CA ILE A 80 4.07 0.02 4.96
C ILE A 80 5.49 0.11 4.40
N ALA A 81 5.66 -0.27 3.14
CA ALA A 81 6.96 -0.31 2.50
C ALA A 81 7.65 1.06 2.52
N GLY A 82 8.93 1.06 2.89
CA GLY A 82 9.75 2.28 2.95
C GLY A 82 9.42 3.22 4.11
N SER A 83 8.53 2.83 5.04
CA SER A 83 8.28 3.59 6.27
C SER A 83 9.12 3.09 7.44
N SER A 84 9.30 3.95 8.45
CA SER A 84 9.92 3.56 9.72
C SER A 84 8.90 3.05 10.76
N LEU A 85 7.64 2.89 10.36
CA LEU A 85 6.59 2.38 11.23
C LEU A 85 6.78 0.89 11.47
N LEU A 86 6.48 0.45 12.69
CA LEU A 86 6.49 -0.97 13.01
C LEU A 86 5.33 -1.69 12.30
N PRO A 87 5.55 -2.93 11.85
CA PRO A 87 4.48 -3.77 11.32
C PRO A 87 3.34 -3.95 12.32
N ILE A 88 2.12 -4.09 11.82
CA ILE A 88 0.91 -4.31 12.62
C ILE A 88 0.33 -5.68 12.25
N ASN A 89 -0.05 -6.47 13.24
CA ASN A 89 -0.72 -7.73 12.99
C ASN A 89 -2.24 -7.55 12.86
N THR A 90 -2.85 -8.29 11.92
CA THR A 90 -4.32 -8.34 11.83
C THR A 90 -4.92 -8.97 13.10
N ASN A 91 -6.04 -8.43 13.51
CA ASN A 91 -6.83 -8.93 14.65
C ASN A 91 -7.74 -10.11 14.28
N GLN A 92 -8.60 -10.55 15.20
CA GLN A 92 -9.54 -11.66 14.98
C GLN A 92 -10.55 -11.43 13.84
N THR A 93 -10.80 -10.18 13.50
CA THR A 93 -11.66 -9.81 12.36
C THR A 93 -10.86 -9.61 11.07
N GLY A 94 -9.57 -9.99 11.04
CA GLY A 94 -8.70 -9.80 9.89
C GLY A 94 -8.31 -8.34 9.63
N THR A 95 -8.64 -7.41 10.53
CA THR A 95 -8.46 -5.97 10.31
C THR A 95 -7.11 -5.49 10.82
N TYR A 96 -6.48 -4.60 10.05
CA TYR A 96 -5.32 -3.80 10.45
C TYR A 96 -5.62 -2.31 10.31
N THR A 97 -4.89 -1.45 11.05
CA THR A 97 -5.10 -0.01 11.06
C THR A 97 -3.80 0.73 11.34
N PHE A 98 -3.41 1.62 10.43
CA PHE A 98 -2.33 2.59 10.60
C PHE A 98 -2.95 3.98 10.81
N PRO A 99 -2.95 4.51 12.03
CA PRO A 99 -3.47 5.85 12.32
C PRO A 99 -2.47 6.94 11.94
N ALA A 100 -2.96 8.16 11.83
CA ALA A 100 -2.17 9.38 11.66
C ALA A 100 -1.19 9.35 10.45
N MET A 101 -1.61 8.76 9.35
CA MET A 101 -0.84 8.73 8.11
C MET A 101 -0.97 10.06 7.36
N PRO A 102 0.12 10.69 6.90
CA PRO A 102 0.06 11.92 6.11
C PRO A 102 -0.83 11.76 4.87
N ILE A 103 -1.77 12.69 4.66
CA ILE A 103 -2.65 12.68 3.49
C ILE A 103 -1.85 13.12 2.25
N GLY A 104 -2.16 12.49 1.10
CA GLY A 104 -1.50 12.77 -0.19
C GLY A 104 -0.24 11.96 -0.44
N GLY A 105 0.19 11.12 0.51
CA GLY A 105 1.27 10.16 0.31
C GLY A 105 0.84 8.95 -0.53
N ASN A 106 1.79 8.32 -1.21
CA ASN A 106 1.61 7.02 -1.83
C ASN A 106 2.13 5.94 -0.87
N TYR A 107 1.27 5.01 -0.49
CA TYR A 107 1.59 3.96 0.45
C TYR A 107 1.47 2.59 -0.21
N VAL A 108 2.51 1.77 -0.06
CA VAL A 108 2.49 0.36 -0.48
C VAL A 108 2.35 -0.50 0.76
N ILE A 109 1.28 -1.27 0.82
CA ILE A 109 0.96 -2.16 1.94
C ILE A 109 1.44 -3.56 1.59
N ASN A 110 2.32 -4.12 2.41
CA ASN A 110 2.86 -5.46 2.24
C ASN A 110 2.36 -6.37 3.37
N PRO A 111 1.41 -7.25 3.12
CA PRO A 111 1.02 -8.28 4.07
C PRO A 111 1.97 -9.47 3.99
N GLY A 112 2.29 -10.05 5.14
CA GLY A 112 3.10 -11.27 5.25
C GLY A 112 2.57 -12.19 6.34
N LYS A 113 2.54 -13.51 6.09
CA LYS A 113 2.21 -14.51 7.10
C LYS A 113 3.13 -15.70 6.96
N ASN A 114 4.23 -15.68 7.72
CA ASN A 114 5.31 -16.67 7.64
C ASN A 114 5.48 -17.48 8.92
N ASN A 115 4.46 -17.55 9.78
CA ASN A 115 4.53 -18.16 11.09
C ASN A 115 3.73 -19.47 11.22
N ASP A 116 3.07 -19.92 10.14
CA ASP A 116 2.22 -21.11 10.16
C ASP A 116 2.17 -21.80 8.79
N TYR A 117 3.30 -22.30 8.33
CA TYR A 117 3.44 -22.88 6.99
C TYR A 117 2.63 -24.17 6.76
N LYS A 118 2.19 -24.84 7.84
CA LYS A 118 1.42 -26.08 7.74
C LYS A 118 -0.09 -25.86 7.81
N ASN A 119 -0.52 -24.63 8.10
CA ASN A 119 -1.94 -24.33 8.25
C ASN A 119 -2.67 -24.52 6.90
N GLY A 120 -3.66 -25.40 6.93
CA GLY A 120 -4.43 -25.75 5.74
C GLY A 120 -3.74 -26.70 4.77
N VAL A 121 -2.47 -27.10 5.01
CA VAL A 121 -1.75 -28.04 4.13
C VAL A 121 -1.94 -29.47 4.59
N SER A 122 -2.45 -30.31 3.72
CA SER A 122 -2.78 -31.71 3.97
C SER A 122 -2.43 -32.65 2.81
N THR A 123 -2.55 -33.94 3.03
CA THR A 123 -2.39 -34.94 1.97
C THR A 123 -3.47 -34.83 0.88
N LEU A 124 -4.62 -34.21 1.18
CA LEU A 124 -5.68 -33.97 0.20
C LEU A 124 -5.21 -32.98 -0.87
N ASP A 125 -4.43 -31.97 -0.51
CA ASP A 125 -3.87 -30.98 -1.44
C ASP A 125 -2.94 -31.66 -2.45
N LEU A 126 -2.12 -32.62 -1.99
CA LEU A 126 -1.28 -33.41 -2.88
C LEU A 126 -2.11 -34.18 -3.92
N VAL A 127 -3.27 -34.72 -3.51
CA VAL A 127 -4.18 -35.44 -4.42
C VAL A 127 -4.85 -34.47 -5.41
N GLU A 128 -5.25 -33.29 -4.98
CA GLU A 128 -5.87 -32.28 -5.85
C GLU A 128 -4.87 -31.76 -6.89
N ILE A 129 -3.66 -31.43 -6.47
CA ILE A 129 -2.57 -31.00 -7.36
C ILE A 129 -2.21 -32.12 -8.34
N GLN A 130 -2.12 -33.38 -7.88
CA GLN A 130 -1.85 -34.51 -8.75
C GLN A 130 -2.94 -34.70 -9.82
N LYS A 131 -4.22 -34.53 -9.46
CA LYS A 131 -5.32 -34.59 -10.43
C LYS A 131 -5.21 -33.49 -11.49
N HIS A 132 -4.81 -32.28 -11.07
CA HIS A 132 -4.58 -31.15 -11.97
C HIS A 132 -3.44 -31.46 -12.95
N LEU A 133 -2.30 -31.92 -12.47
CA LEU A 133 -1.15 -32.32 -13.33
C LEU A 133 -1.47 -33.41 -14.30
N LEU A 134 -2.37 -34.33 -13.95
CA LEU A 134 -2.80 -35.42 -14.83
C LEU A 134 -3.95 -35.03 -15.80
N GLY A 135 -4.42 -33.76 -15.71
CA GLY A 135 -5.55 -33.31 -16.53
C GLY A 135 -6.89 -33.96 -16.16
N ILE A 136 -7.01 -34.55 -14.97
CA ILE A 136 -8.24 -35.19 -14.50
C ILE A 136 -9.23 -34.17 -13.97
N LYS A 137 -8.72 -33.16 -13.24
CA LYS A 137 -9.52 -32.11 -12.66
C LYS A 137 -8.68 -30.84 -12.44
N ASP A 138 -9.10 -29.73 -12.99
CA ASP A 138 -8.43 -28.44 -12.78
C ASP A 138 -8.60 -27.91 -11.34
N LEU A 139 -7.60 -27.15 -10.89
CA LEU A 139 -7.73 -26.38 -9.66
C LEU A 139 -8.74 -25.26 -9.91
N PRO A 140 -9.74 -25.07 -9.01
CA PRO A 140 -10.94 -24.28 -9.32
C PRO A 140 -10.74 -22.75 -9.21
N SER A 141 -9.59 -22.26 -8.73
CA SER A 141 -9.36 -20.83 -8.61
C SER A 141 -7.90 -20.44 -8.84
N PRO A 142 -7.63 -19.19 -9.26
CA PRO A 142 -6.27 -18.67 -9.36
C PRO A 142 -5.49 -18.72 -8.04
N TYR A 143 -6.17 -18.54 -6.91
CA TYR A 143 -5.53 -18.63 -5.60
C TYR A 143 -5.04 -20.04 -5.29
N LYS A 144 -5.82 -21.06 -5.66
CA LYS A 144 -5.38 -22.47 -5.52
C LYS A 144 -4.25 -22.81 -6.47
N MET A 145 -4.20 -22.22 -7.65
CA MET A 145 -3.08 -22.37 -8.58
C MET A 145 -1.80 -21.77 -8.02
N LEU A 146 -1.87 -20.54 -7.45
CA LEU A 146 -0.74 -19.90 -6.77
C LEU A 146 -0.27 -20.71 -5.55
N ALA A 147 -1.20 -21.22 -4.75
CA ALA A 147 -0.88 -22.04 -3.59
C ALA A 147 -0.27 -23.41 -3.96
N ALA A 148 -0.56 -23.92 -5.12
CA ALA A 148 -0.03 -25.20 -5.62
C ALA A 148 1.40 -25.08 -6.17
N ASP A 149 1.84 -23.89 -6.60
CA ASP A 149 3.22 -23.59 -6.98
C ASP A 149 4.07 -23.33 -5.72
N ALA A 150 4.44 -24.39 -5.03
CA ALA A 150 5.09 -24.34 -3.73
C ALA A 150 6.54 -23.81 -3.78
N ASN A 151 7.19 -23.89 -4.95
CA ASN A 151 8.56 -23.41 -5.16
C ASN A 151 8.62 -22.05 -5.87
N ASN A 152 7.46 -21.44 -6.15
CA ASN A 152 7.33 -20.14 -6.82
C ASN A 152 8.06 -20.11 -8.19
N SER A 153 7.90 -21.16 -8.99
CA SER A 153 8.51 -21.30 -10.32
C SER A 153 7.63 -20.81 -11.46
N GLU A 154 6.46 -20.23 -11.15
CA GLU A 154 5.41 -19.81 -12.09
C GLU A 154 4.77 -20.98 -12.85
N SER A 155 4.95 -22.20 -12.36
CA SER A 155 4.39 -23.39 -12.98
C SER A 155 4.16 -24.51 -11.97
N ILE A 156 2.99 -25.16 -12.03
CA ILE A 156 2.68 -26.31 -11.16
C ILE A 156 3.28 -27.57 -11.78
N THR A 157 4.15 -28.25 -11.05
CA THR A 157 4.89 -29.42 -11.50
C THR A 157 4.96 -30.51 -10.42
N ALA A 158 5.59 -31.64 -10.75
CA ALA A 158 5.85 -32.70 -9.76
C ALA A 158 6.82 -32.25 -8.65
N ILE A 159 7.62 -31.21 -8.88
CA ILE A 159 8.53 -30.66 -7.87
C ILE A 159 7.73 -30.06 -6.72
N ASP A 160 6.63 -29.36 -7.00
CA ASP A 160 5.76 -28.77 -5.99
C ASP A 160 5.13 -29.84 -5.10
N LEU A 161 4.74 -30.98 -5.66
CA LEU A 161 4.29 -32.12 -4.86
C LEU A 161 5.37 -32.63 -3.92
N ILE A 162 6.64 -32.62 -4.35
CA ILE A 162 7.77 -33.05 -3.51
C ILE A 162 7.96 -32.04 -2.36
N GLU A 163 7.95 -30.74 -2.64
CA GLU A 163 8.11 -29.69 -1.61
C GLU A 163 6.97 -29.71 -0.60
N LEU A 164 5.72 -29.80 -1.05
CA LEU A 164 4.58 -29.94 -0.14
C LEU A 164 4.62 -31.24 0.69
N ARG A 165 5.07 -32.34 0.11
CA ARG A 165 5.25 -33.59 0.85
C ARG A 165 6.33 -33.46 1.93
N LYS A 166 7.45 -32.81 1.64
CA LYS A 166 8.48 -32.51 2.64
C LYS A 166 7.91 -31.67 3.77
N LEU A 167 7.16 -30.61 3.44
CA LEU A 167 6.51 -29.74 4.41
C LEU A 167 5.57 -30.53 5.34
N ILE A 168 4.74 -31.42 4.80
CA ILE A 168 3.81 -32.26 5.58
C ILE A 168 4.59 -33.19 6.52
N LEU A 169 5.67 -33.79 6.02
CA LEU A 169 6.51 -34.71 6.79
C LEU A 169 7.45 -34.00 7.80
N GLY A 170 7.67 -32.72 7.62
CA GLY A 170 8.57 -31.92 8.44
C GLY A 170 10.07 -32.19 8.16
N ILE A 171 10.42 -32.48 6.92
CA ILE A 171 11.80 -32.78 6.47
C ILE A 171 12.23 -31.81 5.37
#